data_55d7f89e6c068669ed1d95abcbf0eb7e
#
_entry.id   55d7f89e6c068669ed1d95abcbf0eb7e
#
_cell.length_a   1.000
_cell.length_b   1.000
_cell.length_c   1.000
_cell.angle_alpha   90.00
_cell.angle_beta   90.00
_cell.angle_gamma   90.00
#
_symmetry.space_group_name_H-M   'P 1'
#
loop_
_entity.id
_entity.type
_entity.pdbx_description
1 polymer ?
#
loop_
_entity_poly.entity_id
_entity_poly.type
_entity_poly.pdbx_seq_one_letter_code
_entity_poly.pdbx_strand_id
1 'polypeptide(L)'
;MGEMMVEKIATSDDVTEAMKDVIDPELGINVIDLGLVYDISIDTSNVAVLDMTLTSAACPLQDVIEDQTRQVLQDLVNDVKINWVWMPPWGPNKISDDGREQLRAIGFTV
;
A
#
# COMPACT_ATOMS: atom_id res chain seq x y z
N MET A 1 2.78 29.71 -16.28
CA MET A 1 2.76 29.26 -16.24
C MET A 1 2.96 28.23 -16.27
N GLY A 2 3.29 27.89 -16.18
CA GLY A 2 3.39 27.09 -16.46
C GLY A 2 3.63 26.15 -16.07
N GLU A 3 3.78 26.06 -15.53
CA GLU A 3 3.90 25.20 -15.10
C GLU A 3 3.29 24.36 -14.97
N MET A 4 2.93 24.41 -14.99
CA MET A 4 2.34 23.66 -14.88
C MET A 4 2.10 22.87 -15.61
N MET A 5 2.06 23.02 -16.21
CA MET A 5 1.99 22.27 -17.04
C MET A 5 2.71 21.28 -17.05
N VAL A 6 3.36 21.29 -16.43
CA VAL A 6 4.21 20.20 -16.29
C VAL A 6 3.53 19.12 -15.59
N GLU A 7 3.47 17.97 -16.13
CA GLU A 7 2.92 16.89 -15.46
C GLU A 7 3.76 16.51 -14.34
N LYS A 8 3.24 16.60 -13.17
CA LYS A 8 3.95 16.25 -11.99
C LYS A 8 3.86 14.75 -11.80
N ILE A 9 5.00 14.09 -11.84
CA ILE A 9 5.07 12.66 -11.54
C ILE A 9 5.01 12.52 -10.03
N ALA A 10 4.16 11.63 -9.56
CA ALA A 10 4.02 11.37 -8.13
C ALA A 10 5.34 10.81 -7.57
N THR A 11 5.60 11.07 -6.30
CA THR A 11 6.76 10.51 -5.63
C THR A 11 6.37 9.27 -4.86
N SER A 12 7.37 8.48 -4.46
CA SER A 12 7.10 7.32 -3.61
C SER A 12 6.48 7.75 -2.28
N ASP A 13 6.82 8.94 -1.77
CA ASP A 13 6.20 9.46 -0.56
C ASP A 13 4.72 9.77 -0.79
N ASP A 14 4.38 10.35 -1.93
CA ASP A 14 2.98 10.63 -2.27
C ASP A 14 2.17 9.34 -2.29
N VAL A 15 2.73 8.30 -2.91
CA VAL A 15 2.06 7.01 -3.00
C VAL A 15 1.96 6.37 -1.62
N THR A 16 3.00 6.47 -0.79
CA THR A 16 2.98 5.93 0.56
C THR A 16 1.87 6.56 1.38
N GLU A 17 1.71 7.88 1.30
CA GLU A 17 0.66 8.56 2.04
C GLU A 17 -0.72 8.13 1.56
N ALA A 18 -0.91 7.99 0.26
CA ALA A 18 -2.19 7.54 -0.28
C ALA A 18 -2.49 6.10 0.14
N MET A 19 -1.46 5.24 0.19
CA MET A 19 -1.65 3.85 0.58
C MET A 19 -2.08 3.68 2.02
N LYS A 20 -1.92 4.69 2.85
CA LYS A 20 -2.45 4.64 4.22
C LYS A 20 -3.97 4.63 4.25
N ASP A 21 -4.62 4.91 3.14
CA ASP A 21 -6.07 4.79 3.02
C ASP A 21 -6.51 3.39 2.58
N VAL A 22 -5.56 2.52 2.24
CA VAL A 22 -5.86 1.13 1.89
C VAL A 22 -5.85 0.30 3.15
N ILE A 23 -7.01 -0.22 3.53
CA ILE A 23 -7.22 -0.88 4.81
C ILE A 23 -7.39 -2.37 4.58
N ASP A 24 -6.60 -3.18 5.31
CA ASP A 24 -6.77 -4.62 5.31
C ASP A 24 -8.10 -4.93 6.01
N PRO A 25 -9.07 -5.56 5.32
CA PRO A 25 -10.39 -5.76 5.91
C PRO A 25 -10.40 -6.78 7.04
N GLU A 26 -9.39 -7.63 7.16
CA GLU A 26 -9.32 -8.60 8.24
C GLU A 26 -8.85 -7.99 9.54
N LEU A 27 -7.93 -7.04 9.46
CA LEU A 27 -7.30 -6.45 10.63
C LEU A 27 -7.77 -5.03 10.91
N GLY A 28 -8.33 -4.35 9.91
CA GLY A 28 -8.77 -2.96 10.09
C GLY A 28 -7.63 -1.96 10.18
N ILE A 29 -6.46 -2.32 9.71
CA ILE A 29 -5.25 -1.50 9.78
C ILE A 29 -4.74 -1.28 8.36
N ASN A 30 -4.17 -0.10 8.07
CA ASN A 30 -3.72 0.20 6.72
C ASN A 30 -2.48 -0.63 6.34
N VAL A 31 -2.30 -0.82 5.04
CA VAL A 31 -1.26 -1.72 4.54
C VAL A 31 0.15 -1.20 4.79
N ILE A 32 0.32 0.11 4.95
CA ILE A 32 1.64 0.67 5.24
C ILE A 32 2.07 0.30 6.66
N ASP A 33 1.18 0.51 7.64
CA ASP A 33 1.48 0.19 9.04
C ASP A 33 1.62 -1.32 9.25
N LEU A 34 0.92 -2.12 8.45
CA LEU A 34 1.06 -3.58 8.53
C LEU A 34 2.35 -4.09 7.89
N GLY A 35 3.04 -3.24 7.11
CA GLY A 35 4.26 -3.66 6.45
C GLY A 35 4.01 -4.54 5.23
N LEU A 36 2.87 -4.35 4.57
CA LEU A 36 2.51 -5.15 3.40
C LEU A 36 3.08 -4.59 2.11
N VAL A 37 3.57 -3.36 2.11
CA VAL A 37 4.17 -2.74 0.93
C VAL A 37 5.68 -2.83 1.08
N TYR A 38 6.32 -3.62 0.22
CA TYR A 38 7.75 -3.86 0.31
C TYR A 38 8.56 -2.85 -0.48
N ASP A 39 8.03 -2.39 -1.61
CA ASP A 39 8.73 -1.40 -2.42
C ASP A 39 7.73 -0.62 -3.26
N ILE A 40 8.08 0.63 -3.57
CA ILE A 40 7.27 1.48 -4.41
C ILE A 40 8.21 2.17 -5.39
N SER A 41 7.90 2.06 -6.68
CA SER A 41 8.63 2.81 -7.69
C SER A 41 7.65 3.45 -8.66
N ILE A 42 8.06 4.55 -9.28
CA ILE A 42 7.22 5.28 -10.22
C ILE A 42 8.08 5.61 -11.42
N ASP A 43 7.60 5.23 -12.60
CA ASP A 43 8.39 5.44 -13.81
C ASP A 43 8.10 6.82 -14.42
N THR A 44 8.76 7.11 -15.53
CA THR A 44 8.63 8.41 -16.18
C THR A 44 7.27 8.64 -16.81
N SER A 45 6.50 7.59 -16.96
CA SER A 45 5.11 7.68 -17.44
C SER A 45 4.10 7.83 -16.31
N ASN A 46 4.59 8.06 -15.10
CA ASN A 46 3.77 8.18 -13.89
C ASN A 46 2.95 6.92 -13.65
N VAL A 47 3.58 5.76 -13.84
CA VAL A 47 2.98 4.48 -13.51
C VAL A 47 3.61 3.99 -12.21
N ALA A 48 2.80 3.75 -11.21
CA ALA A 48 3.27 3.26 -9.92
C ALA A 48 3.39 1.74 -9.96
N VAL A 49 4.53 1.23 -9.52
CA VAL A 49 4.76 -0.20 -9.39
C VAL A 49 5.00 -0.48 -7.92
N LEU A 50 4.16 -1.32 -7.34
CA LEU A 50 4.23 -1.64 -5.92
C LEU A 50 4.50 -3.12 -5.76
N ASP A 51 5.50 -3.44 -4.93
CA ASP A 51 5.74 -4.82 -4.50
C ASP A 51 5.02 -4.97 -3.19
N MET A 52 4.01 -5.82 -3.15
CA MET A 52 3.14 -5.98 -1.98
C MET A 52 2.99 -7.44 -1.62
N THR A 53 2.63 -7.68 -0.38
CA THR A 53 2.30 -9.02 0.10
C THR A 53 1.01 -8.95 0.89
N LEU A 54 0.56 -10.09 1.39
CA LEU A 54 -0.67 -10.19 2.18
C LEU A 54 -0.37 -10.87 3.50
N THR A 55 -1.21 -10.60 4.50
CA THR A 55 -1.11 -11.30 5.79
C THR A 55 -1.53 -12.75 5.66
N SER A 56 -2.37 -13.05 4.66
CA SER A 56 -2.74 -14.43 4.36
C SER A 56 -2.97 -14.53 2.85
N ALA A 57 -2.96 -15.76 2.34
CA ALA A 57 -3.13 -16.00 0.91
C ALA A 57 -4.60 -16.10 0.49
N ALA A 58 -5.52 -15.53 1.26
CA ALA A 58 -6.93 -15.56 0.93
C ALA A 58 -7.22 -14.76 -0.34
N CYS A 59 -7.79 -15.38 -1.34
CA CYS A 59 -7.99 -14.76 -2.63
C CYS A 59 -8.87 -13.50 -2.61
N PRO A 60 -10.01 -13.48 -1.90
CA PRO A 60 -10.79 -12.24 -1.90
C PRO A 60 -10.05 -11.06 -1.32
N LEU A 61 -9.12 -11.31 -0.40
CA LEU A 61 -8.33 -10.25 0.21
C LEU A 61 -7.44 -9.54 -0.81
N GLN A 62 -6.84 -10.30 -1.70
CA GLN A 62 -5.99 -9.74 -2.73
C GLN A 62 -6.78 -8.80 -3.63
N ASP A 63 -7.96 -9.21 -4.07
CA ASP A 63 -8.79 -8.40 -4.93
C ASP A 63 -9.26 -7.13 -4.24
N VAL A 64 -9.64 -7.23 -2.98
CA VAL A 64 -10.10 -6.08 -2.21
C VAL A 64 -8.99 -5.03 -2.07
N ILE A 65 -7.80 -5.48 -1.72
CA ILE A 65 -6.68 -4.56 -1.53
C ILE A 65 -6.25 -3.95 -2.86
N GLU A 66 -6.26 -4.73 -3.93
CA GLU A 66 -5.92 -4.22 -5.25
C GLU A 66 -6.91 -3.15 -5.69
N ASP A 67 -8.20 -3.37 -5.51
CA ASP A 67 -9.21 -2.39 -5.86
C ASP A 67 -9.05 -1.11 -5.06
N GLN A 68 -8.84 -1.21 -3.76
CA GLN A 68 -8.61 -0.03 -2.93
C GLN A 68 -7.37 0.73 -3.38
N THR A 69 -6.31 0.01 -3.70
CA THR A 69 -5.05 0.62 -4.15
C THR A 69 -5.28 1.44 -5.42
N ARG A 70 -6.01 0.89 -6.37
CA ARG A 70 -6.29 1.61 -7.60
C ARG A 70 -7.14 2.84 -7.35
N GLN A 71 -8.09 2.75 -6.43
CA GLN A 71 -8.94 3.88 -6.11
C GLN A 71 -8.18 5.02 -5.47
N VAL A 72 -7.31 4.72 -4.50
CA VAL A 72 -6.60 5.80 -3.79
C VAL A 72 -5.50 6.42 -4.64
N LEU A 73 -5.02 5.72 -5.66
CA LEU A 73 -3.93 6.22 -6.49
C LEU A 73 -4.40 6.80 -7.83
N GLN A 74 -5.68 6.68 -8.16
CA GLN A 74 -6.16 7.06 -9.49
C GLN A 74 -5.94 8.54 -9.83
N ASP A 75 -5.89 9.41 -8.83
CA ASP A 75 -5.66 10.83 -9.05
C ASP A 75 -4.20 11.23 -8.95
N LEU A 76 -3.34 10.31 -8.49
CA LEU A 76 -1.91 10.58 -8.34
C LEU A 76 -1.09 10.03 -9.50
N VAL A 77 -1.47 8.89 -10.04
CA VAL A 77 -0.68 8.20 -11.07
C VAL A 77 -1.57 7.85 -12.24
N ASN A 78 -0.94 7.60 -13.39
CA ASN A 78 -1.68 7.25 -14.60
C ASN A 78 -2.12 5.80 -14.59
N ASP A 79 -1.35 4.92 -13.95
CA ASP A 79 -1.68 3.51 -13.86
C ASP A 79 -0.97 2.90 -12.66
N VAL A 80 -1.42 1.74 -12.24
CA VAL A 80 -0.87 1.05 -11.09
C VAL A 80 -0.61 -0.40 -11.47
N LYS A 81 0.59 -0.86 -11.16
CA LYS A 81 0.95 -2.28 -11.30
C LYS A 81 1.32 -2.80 -9.93
N ILE A 82 0.74 -3.91 -9.53
CA ILE A 82 1.02 -4.53 -8.24
C ILE A 82 1.67 -5.87 -8.51
N ASN A 83 2.89 -6.04 -7.99
CA ASN A 83 3.57 -7.31 -7.99
C ASN A 83 3.36 -7.97 -6.64
N TRP A 84 2.66 -9.08 -6.61
CA TRP A 84 2.43 -9.80 -5.36
C TRP A 84 3.65 -10.65 -5.06
N VAL A 85 4.26 -10.38 -3.92
CA VAL A 85 5.54 -10.96 -3.53
C VAL A 85 5.32 -11.80 -2.28
N TRP A 86 5.77 -13.04 -2.32
CA TRP A 86 5.59 -13.95 -1.20
C TRP A 86 6.90 -14.24 -0.44
N MET A 87 8.01 -13.68 -0.92
CA MET A 87 9.29 -13.80 -0.27
C MET A 87 9.96 -12.43 -0.19
N PRO A 88 10.45 -11.99 0.94
CA PRO A 88 10.36 -12.71 2.22
C PRO A 88 8.91 -12.76 2.72
N PRO A 89 8.54 -13.79 3.47
CA PRO A 89 7.15 -13.88 3.95
C PRO A 89 6.87 -12.78 4.96
N TRP A 90 5.63 -12.32 4.96
CA TRP A 90 5.19 -11.33 5.94
C TRP A 90 5.18 -11.94 7.33
N GLY A 91 5.52 -11.12 8.32
CA GLY A 91 5.44 -11.52 9.72
C GLY A 91 5.16 -10.30 10.59
N PRO A 92 4.79 -10.53 11.86
CA PRO A 92 4.46 -9.41 12.76
C PRO A 92 5.60 -8.43 12.97
N ASN A 93 6.85 -8.84 12.72
CA ASN A 93 7.98 -7.94 12.84
C ASN A 93 7.99 -6.84 11.78
N LYS A 94 7.16 -6.95 10.75
CA LYS A 94 7.05 -5.92 9.71
C LYS A 94 6.01 -4.86 10.05
N ILE A 95 5.24 -5.05 11.11
CA ILE A 95 4.22 -4.10 11.53
C ILE A 95 4.91 -2.91 12.17
N SER A 96 4.47 -1.70 11.81
CA SER A 96 5.00 -0.47 12.42
C SER A 96 4.57 -0.37 13.88
N ASP A 97 5.23 0.50 14.65
CA ASP A 97 4.85 0.74 16.04
C ASP A 97 3.40 1.24 16.12
N ASP A 98 3.01 2.13 15.22
CA ASP A 98 1.63 2.62 15.17
C ASP A 98 0.66 1.49 14.87
N GLY A 99 1.02 0.62 13.93
CA GLY A 99 0.19 -0.54 13.59
C GLY A 99 0.03 -1.50 14.76
N ARG A 100 1.12 -1.70 15.52
CA ARG A 100 1.06 -2.56 16.70
C ARG A 100 0.14 -1.99 17.77
N GLU A 101 0.19 -0.69 17.98
CA GLU A 101 -0.70 -0.04 18.95
C GLU A 101 -2.15 -0.15 18.54
N GLN A 102 -2.43 0.02 17.26
CA GLN A 102 -3.79 -0.12 16.76
C GLN A 102 -4.30 -1.55 16.94
N LEU A 103 -3.45 -2.54 16.69
CA LEU A 103 -3.84 -3.94 16.87
C LEU A 103 -4.09 -4.25 18.34
N ARG A 104 -3.26 -3.74 19.24
CA ARG A 104 -3.48 -3.95 20.68
C ARG A 104 -4.79 -3.33 21.13
N ALA A 105 -5.14 -2.17 20.56
CA ALA A 105 -6.38 -1.48 20.92
C ALA A 105 -7.62 -2.29 20.55
N ILE A 106 -7.53 -3.15 19.54
CA ILE A 106 -8.67 -3.97 19.13
C ILE A 106 -8.54 -5.42 19.63
N GLY A 107 -7.56 -5.69 20.50
CA GLY A 107 -7.48 -6.97 21.19
C GLY A 107 -6.44 -7.96 20.70
N PHE A 108 -5.63 -7.60 19.72
CA PHE A 108 -4.56 -8.48 19.27
C PHE A 108 -3.33 -8.33 20.15
N THR A 109 -2.63 -9.43 20.34
CA THR A 109 -1.37 -9.43 21.09
C THR A 109 -0.21 -9.42 20.09
N VAL A 110 0.50 -8.32 20.03
CA VAL A 110 1.66 -8.18 19.13
C VAL A 110 2.82 -7.46 19.80
#